data_955c1014818e8890aa56226592c1a1b4
#
_entry.id   955c1014818e8890aa56226592c1a1b4
#
_cell.length_a   1.000
_cell.length_b   1.000
_cell.length_c   1.000
_cell.angle_alpha   90.00
_cell.angle_beta   90.00
_cell.angle_gamma   90.00
#
_symmetry.space_group_name_H-M   'P 1'
#
loop_
_entity.id
_entity.type
_entity.pdbx_description
1 polymer ?
#
loop_
_entity_poly.entity_id
_entity_poly.type
_entity_poly.pdbx_seq_one_letter_code
_entity_poly.pdbx_strand_id
1 'polypeptide(L)'
;GQCFLTELILAYDFVGKTNKRWPTKHDTILVYVKDPGSYYFDSATVDREPYMAPGLVTPEKVARGKLPTDVWWHTIVPTSGKEKTGYPTQKPAGILRRIIQASSREGDTVLDFFAGSGTTGAVAHSLGRNAVLIDDNPEAIAVMTRRMPGATLRTAK
;
A
#
# COMPACT_ATOMS: atom_id res chain seq x y z
N GLY A 1 -7.37 -20.23 14.39
CA GLY A 1 -6.29 -19.29 14.73
C GLY A 1 -5.98 -18.40 13.55
N GLN A 2 -5.50 -17.22 13.81
CA GLN A 2 -5.02 -16.34 12.75
C GLN A 2 -3.70 -16.89 12.19
N CYS A 3 -3.58 -16.97 10.88
CA CYS A 3 -2.40 -17.52 10.22
C CYS A 3 -1.49 -16.35 9.82
N PHE A 4 -0.54 -16.02 10.70
CA PHE A 4 0.55 -15.09 10.39
C PHE A 4 1.40 -15.68 9.26
N LEU A 5 1.64 -14.89 8.23
CA LEU A 5 2.43 -15.29 7.07
C LEU A 5 3.83 -14.67 7.12
N THR A 6 3.91 -13.36 7.23
CA THR A 6 5.18 -12.62 7.23
C THR A 6 4.97 -11.19 7.75
N GLU A 7 6.06 -10.49 7.97
CA GLU A 7 6.08 -9.04 8.17
C GLU A 7 6.81 -8.34 7.03
N LEU A 8 6.42 -7.11 6.74
CA LEU A 8 7.06 -6.23 5.80
C LEU A 8 7.51 -4.97 6.54
N ILE A 9 8.70 -4.50 6.25
CA ILE A 9 9.25 -3.26 6.79
C ILE A 9 9.11 -2.16 5.75
N LEU A 10 8.27 -1.18 6.06
CA LEU A 10 8.14 0.02 5.25
C LEU A 10 9.10 1.09 5.77
N ALA A 11 10.26 1.20 5.14
CA ALA A 11 11.28 2.17 5.50
C ALA A 11 11.05 3.51 4.80
N TYR A 12 11.26 4.60 5.56
CA TYR A 12 11.14 5.98 5.07
C TYR A 12 12.11 6.89 5.83
N ASP A 13 12.41 8.06 5.29
CA ASP A 13 13.25 9.05 5.96
C ASP A 13 12.48 10.34 6.23
N PHE A 14 11.51 10.28 7.14
CA PHE A 14 10.71 11.43 7.54
C PHE A 14 10.48 11.44 9.06
N VAL A 15 10.46 12.65 9.65
CA VAL A 15 10.22 12.92 11.08
C VAL A 15 11.20 12.18 12.03
N GLY A 16 11.11 12.46 13.32
CA GLY A 16 11.85 11.75 14.37
C GLY A 16 13.35 12.01 14.34
N LYS A 17 13.79 13.11 14.97
CA LYS A 17 15.20 13.34 15.29
C LYS A 17 15.41 13.10 16.78
N THR A 18 16.49 12.40 17.12
CA THR A 18 16.91 12.19 18.51
C THR A 18 18.42 12.04 18.58
N ASN A 19 19.03 12.57 19.66
CA ASN A 19 20.45 12.44 19.92
C ASN A 19 20.76 11.33 20.94
N LYS A 20 19.72 10.62 21.42
CA LYS A 20 19.85 9.62 22.50
C LYS A 20 19.83 8.17 22.01
N ARG A 21 19.35 7.94 20.77
CA ARG A 21 19.26 6.61 20.14
C ARG A 21 19.11 6.76 18.64
N TRP A 22 19.21 5.65 17.91
CA TRP A 22 18.83 5.64 16.49
C TRP A 22 17.34 5.94 16.34
N PRO A 23 16.95 6.97 15.55
CA PRO A 23 15.53 7.27 15.34
C PRO A 23 14.86 6.17 14.53
N THR A 24 13.66 5.77 14.94
CA THR A 24 12.85 4.82 14.17
C THR A 24 12.38 5.47 12.87
N LYS A 25 12.65 4.80 11.75
CA LYS A 25 12.35 5.28 10.39
C LYS A 25 11.64 4.20 9.57
N HIS A 26 10.75 3.46 10.20
CA HIS A 26 9.96 2.42 9.53
C HIS A 26 8.63 2.19 10.23
N ASP A 27 7.67 1.69 9.48
CA ASP A 27 6.45 1.04 9.96
C ASP A 27 6.56 -0.46 9.66
N THR A 28 5.97 -1.30 10.51
CA THR A 28 5.85 -2.74 10.25
C THR A 28 4.44 -3.04 9.76
N ILE A 29 4.34 -3.76 8.64
CA ILE A 29 3.10 -4.26 8.08
C ILE A 29 3.02 -5.76 8.37
N LEU A 30 2.05 -6.19 9.16
CA LEU A 30 1.83 -7.61 9.46
C LEU A 30 0.89 -8.21 8.41
N VAL A 31 1.31 -9.31 7.80
CA VAL A 31 0.54 -10.02 6.78
C VAL A 31 -0.04 -11.29 7.37
N TYR A 32 -1.36 -11.38 7.31
CA TYR A 32 -2.11 -12.56 7.74
C TYR A 32 -2.91 -13.14 6.58
N VAL A 33 -3.09 -14.45 6.60
CA VAL A 33 -3.93 -15.17 5.63
C VAL A 33 -4.97 -16.00 6.36
N LYS A 34 -6.09 -16.25 5.72
CA LYS A 34 -7.15 -17.09 6.28
C LYS A 34 -6.73 -18.55 6.32
N ASP A 35 -6.08 -19.01 5.25
CA ASP A 35 -5.59 -20.36 5.08
C ASP A 35 -4.19 -20.34 4.43
N PRO A 36 -3.14 -20.78 5.14
CA PRO A 36 -1.78 -20.82 4.60
C PRO A 36 -1.59 -21.75 3.40
N GLY A 37 -2.46 -22.75 3.25
CA GLY A 37 -2.44 -23.68 2.12
C GLY A 37 -3.18 -23.18 0.88
N SER A 38 -3.92 -22.05 0.99
CA SER A 38 -4.83 -21.60 -0.07
C SER A 38 -5.00 -20.08 -0.10
N TYR A 39 -3.91 -19.32 -0.02
CA TYR A 39 -3.96 -17.86 -0.23
C TYR A 39 -3.48 -17.49 -1.63
N TYR A 40 -3.95 -16.33 -2.10
CA TYR A 40 -3.53 -15.77 -3.38
C TYR A 40 -2.31 -14.86 -3.20
N PHE A 41 -1.28 -15.10 -4.00
CA PHE A 41 -0.12 -14.21 -4.13
C PHE A 41 0.36 -14.19 -5.58
N ASP A 42 0.23 -13.04 -6.24
CA ASP A 42 0.67 -12.86 -7.62
C ASP A 42 2.02 -12.13 -7.67
N SER A 43 3.07 -12.90 -7.82
CA SER A 43 4.42 -12.36 -8.00
C SER A 43 4.69 -11.85 -9.43
N ALA A 44 3.81 -12.12 -10.40
CA ALA A 44 4.02 -11.76 -11.80
C ALA A 44 3.62 -10.30 -12.10
N THR A 45 2.50 -9.85 -11.51
CA THR A 45 1.94 -8.52 -11.77
C THR A 45 2.49 -7.42 -10.86
N VAL A 46 3.20 -7.77 -9.79
CA VAL A 46 3.81 -6.80 -8.89
C VAL A 46 4.90 -6.01 -9.61
N ASP A 47 4.87 -4.69 -9.45
CA ASP A 47 5.88 -3.79 -9.99
C ASP A 47 7.28 -4.21 -9.51
N ARG A 48 8.21 -4.33 -10.47
CA ARG A 48 9.57 -4.79 -10.21
C ARG A 48 10.46 -3.67 -9.69
N GLU A 49 11.47 -4.05 -8.93
CA GLU A 49 12.53 -3.17 -8.47
C GLU A 49 13.84 -3.44 -9.22
N PRO A 50 14.68 -2.42 -9.44
CA PRO A 50 16.01 -2.63 -10.01
C PRO A 50 16.89 -3.47 -9.07
N TYR A 51 17.83 -4.20 -9.63
CA TYR A 51 18.87 -4.85 -8.84
C TYR A 51 19.84 -3.81 -8.28
N MET A 52 20.18 -3.91 -7.00
CA MET A 52 21.19 -3.04 -6.37
C MET A 52 22.62 -3.30 -6.90
N ALA A 53 22.89 -4.53 -7.35
CA ALA A 53 24.15 -4.93 -7.91
C ALA A 53 23.94 -5.53 -9.32
N PRO A 54 23.63 -4.70 -10.34
CA PRO A 54 23.27 -5.19 -11.68
C PRO A 54 24.40 -5.96 -12.36
N GLY A 55 25.67 -5.69 -12.01
CA GLY A 55 26.83 -6.43 -12.56
C GLY A 55 26.95 -7.88 -12.10
N LEU A 56 26.15 -8.32 -11.12
CA LEU A 56 26.15 -9.70 -10.61
C LEU A 56 25.05 -10.57 -11.23
N VAL A 57 24.26 -10.03 -12.15
CA VAL A 57 23.14 -10.75 -12.79
C VAL A 57 23.18 -10.55 -14.31
N THR A 58 22.46 -11.40 -15.03
CA THR A 58 22.43 -11.33 -16.51
C THR A 58 21.69 -10.07 -16.99
N PRO A 59 22.01 -9.54 -18.19
CA PRO A 59 21.33 -8.38 -18.75
C PRO A 59 19.80 -8.50 -18.80
N GLU A 60 19.28 -9.69 -19.09
CA GLU A 60 17.85 -9.97 -19.15
C GLU A 60 17.21 -9.81 -17.75
N LYS A 61 17.88 -10.26 -16.69
CA LYS A 61 17.43 -10.08 -15.31
C LYS A 61 17.47 -8.61 -14.91
N VAL A 62 18.51 -7.89 -15.30
CA VAL A 62 18.61 -6.44 -15.06
C VAL A 62 17.44 -5.72 -15.72
N ALA A 63 17.16 -6.00 -17.00
CA ALA A 63 16.08 -5.39 -17.76
C ALA A 63 14.69 -5.69 -17.15
N ARG A 64 14.47 -6.92 -16.68
CA ARG A 64 13.21 -7.34 -16.05
C ARG A 64 13.01 -6.77 -14.67
N GLY A 65 14.10 -6.54 -13.91
CA GLY A 65 14.06 -6.25 -12.49
C GLY A 65 13.76 -7.47 -11.61
N LYS A 66 13.78 -7.26 -10.30
CA LYS A 66 13.48 -8.29 -9.29
C LYS A 66 12.16 -8.03 -8.59
N LEU A 67 11.57 -9.08 -8.03
CA LEU A 67 10.44 -8.95 -7.10
C LEU A 67 10.93 -8.16 -5.86
N PRO A 68 10.14 -7.21 -5.34
CA PRO A 68 10.42 -6.56 -4.07
C PRO A 68 10.60 -7.58 -2.94
N THR A 69 11.49 -7.26 -2.01
CA THR A 69 11.69 -8.05 -0.78
C THR A 69 10.67 -7.65 0.29
N ASP A 70 10.88 -8.07 1.50
CA ASP A 70 10.11 -7.69 2.69
C ASP A 70 10.50 -6.32 3.27
N VAL A 71 11.51 -5.65 2.72
CA VAL A 71 11.91 -4.29 3.09
C VAL A 71 11.65 -3.34 1.92
N TRP A 72 10.72 -2.42 2.10
CA TRP A 72 10.31 -1.46 1.08
C TRP A 72 10.76 -0.06 1.45
N TRP A 73 11.58 0.55 0.61
CA TRP A 73 11.88 1.98 0.69
C TRP A 73 10.83 2.77 -0.06
N HIS A 74 10.08 3.60 0.67
CA HIS A 74 9.05 4.43 0.07
C HIS A 74 8.97 5.78 0.78
N THR A 75 9.10 6.87 0.04
CA THR A 75 8.91 8.21 0.61
C THR A 75 7.45 8.41 1.03
N ILE A 76 7.25 9.32 1.98
CA ILE A 76 5.90 9.84 2.27
C ILE A 76 5.34 10.56 1.04
N VAL A 77 4.03 10.82 1.06
CA VAL A 77 3.40 11.67 0.02
C VAL A 77 3.99 13.07 0.10
N PRO A 78 4.68 13.56 -0.95
CA PRO A 78 5.25 14.90 -0.95
C PRO A 78 4.17 15.97 -0.77
N THR A 79 4.48 17.04 -0.06
CA THR A 79 3.53 18.14 0.20
C THR A 79 3.02 18.81 -1.08
N SER A 80 3.82 18.79 -2.14
CA SER A 80 3.49 19.29 -3.49
C SER A 80 3.13 18.18 -4.48
N GLY A 81 3.01 16.92 -4.02
CA GLY A 81 2.72 15.78 -4.89
C GLY A 81 1.29 15.82 -5.44
N LYS A 82 1.11 15.44 -6.71
CA LYS A 82 -0.19 15.41 -7.39
C LYS A 82 -1.22 14.50 -6.69
N GLU A 83 -0.77 13.48 -5.96
CA GLU A 83 -1.65 12.58 -5.20
C GLU A 83 -2.07 13.14 -3.83
N LYS A 84 -1.52 14.28 -3.41
CA LYS A 84 -1.79 14.90 -2.10
C LYS A 84 -3.24 15.36 -2.01
N THR A 85 -3.98 14.81 -1.05
CA THR A 85 -5.39 15.20 -0.80
C THR A 85 -5.54 16.27 0.28
N GLY A 86 -4.47 16.55 1.03
CA GLY A 86 -4.49 17.39 2.24
C GLY A 86 -4.75 16.60 3.52
N TYR A 87 -5.16 15.34 3.45
CA TYR A 87 -5.37 14.51 4.63
C TYR A 87 -4.05 14.18 5.32
N PRO A 88 -3.91 14.42 6.66
CA PRO A 88 -2.62 14.41 7.34
C PRO A 88 -1.87 13.07 7.29
N THR A 89 -2.59 11.96 7.39
CA THR A 89 -2.04 10.60 7.49
C THR A 89 -2.10 9.83 6.18
N GLN A 90 -2.25 10.53 5.05
CA GLN A 90 -2.33 9.88 3.75
C GLN A 90 -1.10 9.01 3.47
N LYS A 91 -1.34 7.74 3.17
CA LYS A 91 -0.29 6.80 2.73
C LYS A 91 -0.06 6.94 1.21
N PRO A 92 1.19 6.74 0.74
CA PRO A 92 1.50 6.78 -0.69
C PRO A 92 0.80 5.68 -1.49
N ALA A 93 0.32 6.03 -2.67
CA ALA A 93 -0.39 5.08 -3.54
C ALA A 93 0.48 3.88 -3.95
N GLY A 94 1.79 4.06 -4.11
CA GLY A 94 2.72 2.99 -4.48
C GLY A 94 2.76 1.82 -3.50
N ILE A 95 2.58 2.09 -2.20
CA ILE A 95 2.51 1.04 -1.17
C ILE A 95 1.24 0.19 -1.36
N LEU A 96 0.09 0.86 -1.46
CA LEU A 96 -1.20 0.20 -1.64
C LEU A 96 -1.26 -0.54 -2.97
N ARG A 97 -0.67 0.03 -4.03
CA ARG A 97 -0.58 -0.61 -5.34
C ARG A 97 0.12 -1.96 -5.24
N ARG A 98 1.28 -2.02 -4.60
CA ARG A 98 2.06 -3.25 -4.42
C ARG A 98 1.27 -4.31 -3.62
N ILE A 99 0.63 -3.90 -2.52
CA ILE A 99 -0.19 -4.80 -1.70
C ILE A 99 -1.36 -5.36 -2.52
N ILE A 100 -2.10 -4.51 -3.20
CA ILE A 100 -3.31 -4.90 -3.94
C ILE A 100 -2.97 -5.78 -5.16
N GLN A 101 -1.90 -5.45 -5.90
CA GLN A 101 -1.43 -6.28 -7.01
C GLN A 101 -1.07 -7.70 -6.55
N ALA A 102 -0.30 -7.82 -5.44
CA ALA A 102 0.12 -9.12 -4.95
C ALA A 102 -1.04 -9.96 -4.38
N SER A 103 -2.02 -9.32 -3.74
CA SER A 103 -2.96 -10.01 -2.84
C SER A 103 -4.40 -10.09 -3.37
N SER A 104 -4.66 -9.64 -4.61
CA SER A 104 -6.00 -9.68 -5.19
C SER A 104 -5.97 -9.82 -6.71
N ARG A 105 -7.06 -10.33 -7.28
CA ARG A 105 -7.32 -10.39 -8.73
C ARG A 105 -8.14 -9.18 -9.16
N GLU A 106 -8.13 -8.89 -10.45
CA GLU A 106 -9.10 -7.97 -11.05
C GLU A 106 -10.53 -8.47 -10.77
N GLY A 107 -11.42 -7.54 -10.40
CA GLY A 107 -12.78 -7.84 -9.97
C GLY A 107 -12.94 -8.20 -8.49
N ASP A 108 -11.87 -8.55 -7.77
CA ASP A 108 -11.93 -8.80 -6.32
C ASP A 108 -12.29 -7.53 -5.55
N THR A 109 -12.73 -7.69 -4.30
CA THR A 109 -13.08 -6.58 -3.40
C THR A 109 -12.00 -6.38 -2.35
N VAL A 110 -11.50 -5.16 -2.27
CA VAL A 110 -10.56 -4.69 -1.23
C VAL A 110 -11.35 -3.97 -0.15
N LEU A 111 -11.11 -4.32 1.11
CA LEU A 111 -11.77 -3.73 2.26
C LEU A 111 -10.75 -2.96 3.11
N ASP A 112 -11.08 -1.72 3.49
CA ASP A 112 -10.27 -0.88 4.36
C ASP A 112 -11.17 -0.26 5.44
N PHE A 113 -10.94 -0.65 6.70
CA PHE A 113 -11.73 -0.19 7.85
C PHE A 113 -11.28 1.16 8.42
N PHE A 114 -10.16 1.69 7.98
CA PHE A 114 -9.57 2.96 8.43
C PHE A 114 -9.09 3.77 7.23
N ALA A 115 -10.03 3.97 6.30
CA ALA A 115 -9.73 4.40 4.94
C ALA A 115 -9.09 5.79 4.81
N GLY A 116 -9.27 6.68 5.79
CA GLY A 116 -8.68 8.00 5.83
C GLY A 116 -8.90 8.78 4.53
N SER A 117 -7.81 9.04 3.81
CA SER A 117 -7.88 9.73 2.51
C SER A 117 -8.44 8.89 1.36
N GLY A 118 -8.78 7.61 1.58
CA GLY A 118 -9.27 6.70 0.56
C GLY A 118 -8.23 6.25 -0.47
N THR A 119 -6.94 6.26 -0.11
CA THR A 119 -5.88 5.83 -1.02
C THR A 119 -6.08 4.39 -1.48
N THR A 120 -6.47 3.51 -0.56
CA THR A 120 -6.78 2.11 -0.85
C THR A 120 -7.84 1.97 -1.95
N GLY A 121 -8.95 2.71 -1.82
CA GLY A 121 -10.04 2.67 -2.81
C GLY A 121 -9.64 3.21 -4.17
N ALA A 122 -8.93 4.34 -4.20
CA ALA A 122 -8.46 4.93 -5.45
C ALA A 122 -7.50 4.00 -6.20
N VAL A 123 -6.59 3.34 -5.46
CA VAL A 123 -5.66 2.36 -6.05
C VAL A 123 -6.39 1.09 -6.48
N ALA A 124 -7.27 0.54 -5.67
CA ALA A 124 -8.07 -0.63 -6.01
C ALA A 124 -8.84 -0.40 -7.31
N HIS A 125 -9.54 0.74 -7.41
CA HIS A 125 -10.28 1.11 -8.62
C HIS A 125 -9.35 1.24 -9.84
N SER A 126 -8.19 1.89 -9.71
CA SER A 126 -7.22 2.03 -10.82
C SER A 126 -6.66 0.70 -11.33
N LEU A 127 -6.73 -0.33 -10.49
CA LEU A 127 -6.30 -1.69 -10.80
C LEU A 127 -7.46 -2.63 -11.18
N GLY A 128 -8.68 -2.12 -11.38
CA GLY A 128 -9.85 -2.92 -11.73
C GLY A 128 -10.43 -3.75 -10.58
N ARG A 129 -10.15 -3.36 -9.33
CA ARG A 129 -10.74 -3.99 -8.14
C ARG A 129 -11.89 -3.16 -7.62
N ASN A 130 -12.84 -3.80 -6.94
CA ASN A 130 -13.85 -3.12 -6.13
C ASN A 130 -13.25 -2.71 -4.79
N ALA A 131 -13.83 -1.69 -4.13
CA ALA A 131 -13.41 -1.27 -2.81
C ALA A 131 -14.60 -1.01 -1.89
N VAL A 132 -14.46 -1.41 -0.64
CA VAL A 132 -15.32 -1.00 0.47
C VAL A 132 -14.45 -0.26 1.47
N LEU A 133 -14.76 1.01 1.70
CA LEU A 133 -14.00 1.91 2.55
C LEU A 133 -14.85 2.34 3.72
N ILE A 134 -14.32 2.27 4.93
CA ILE A 134 -15.02 2.63 6.16
C ILE A 134 -14.13 3.63 6.93
N ASP A 135 -14.75 4.70 7.41
CA ASP A 135 -14.12 5.66 8.31
C ASP A 135 -15.22 6.38 9.11
N ASP A 136 -14.92 6.76 10.34
CA ASP A 136 -15.85 7.51 11.20
C ASP A 136 -15.54 9.02 11.22
N ASN A 137 -14.43 9.44 10.63
CA ASN A 137 -14.05 10.84 10.56
C ASN A 137 -14.77 11.55 9.38
N PRO A 138 -15.59 12.58 9.64
CA PRO A 138 -16.25 13.32 8.57
C PRO A 138 -15.29 13.95 7.55
N GLU A 139 -14.09 14.36 7.97
CA GLU A 139 -13.07 14.88 7.06
C GLU A 139 -12.56 13.79 6.09
N ALA A 140 -12.35 12.57 6.59
CA ALA A 140 -11.99 11.43 5.77
C ALA A 140 -13.07 11.13 4.72
N ILE A 141 -14.34 11.09 5.16
CA ILE A 141 -15.50 10.89 4.28
C ILE A 141 -15.56 11.97 3.19
N ALA A 142 -15.36 13.24 3.56
CA ALA A 142 -15.36 14.34 2.57
C ALA A 142 -14.21 14.22 1.55
N VAL A 143 -13.02 13.79 2.01
CA VAL A 143 -11.87 13.56 1.13
C VAL A 143 -12.13 12.39 0.18
N MET A 144 -12.63 11.27 0.70
CA MET A 144 -12.97 10.08 -0.11
C MET A 144 -14.02 10.39 -1.17
N THR A 145 -15.09 11.11 -0.81
CA THR A 145 -16.16 11.51 -1.73
C THR A 145 -15.63 12.37 -2.89
N ARG A 146 -14.74 13.32 -2.60
CA ARG A 146 -14.09 14.13 -3.65
C ARG A 146 -13.17 13.30 -4.54
N ARG A 147 -12.46 12.33 -3.96
CA ARG A 147 -11.50 11.50 -4.67
C ARG A 147 -12.15 10.45 -5.56
N MET A 148 -13.33 10.00 -5.18
CA MET A 148 -14.09 8.93 -5.84
C MET A 148 -15.54 9.36 -6.06
N PRO A 149 -15.82 10.30 -7.00
CA PRO A 149 -17.15 10.88 -7.19
C PRO A 149 -18.22 9.88 -7.63
N GLY A 150 -17.81 8.70 -8.15
CA GLY A 150 -18.71 7.61 -8.52
C GLY A 150 -19.04 6.62 -7.39
N ALA A 151 -18.45 6.80 -6.20
CA ALA A 151 -18.69 5.88 -5.08
C ALA A 151 -20.05 6.13 -4.42
N THR A 152 -20.70 5.05 -3.97
CA THR A 152 -21.95 5.11 -3.20
C THR A 152 -21.62 5.28 -1.72
N LEU A 153 -22.04 6.41 -1.13
CA LEU A 153 -21.94 6.64 0.31
C LEU A 153 -23.10 5.95 1.05
N ARG A 154 -22.77 5.22 2.12
CA ARG A 154 -23.75 4.64 3.06
C ARG A 154 -23.37 5.04 4.48
N THR A 155 -24.36 5.47 5.26
CA THR A 155 -24.20 5.74 6.69
C THR A 155 -24.68 4.51 7.46
N ALA A 156 -23.84 4.01 8.38
CA ALA A 156 -24.29 3.01 9.35
C ALA A 156 -25.37 3.64 10.26
N LYS A 157 -26.44 2.91 10.47
CA LYS A 157 -27.50 3.29 11.42
C LYS A 157 -27.14 2.87 12.82
#